data_d81f765dd2f29f7b595fdbb28dc80c50
#
_entry.id   d81f765dd2f29f7b595fdbb28dc80c50
#
_cell.length_a   1.000
_cell.length_b   1.000
_cell.length_c   1.000
_cell.angle_alpha   90.00
_cell.angle_beta   90.00
_cell.angle_gamma   90.00
#
_symmetry.space_group_name_H-M   'P 1'
#
loop_
_entity.id
_entity.type
_entity.pdbx_description
1 polymer ?
#
loop_
_entity_poly.entity_id
_entity_poly.type
_entity_poly.pdbx_seq_one_letter_code
_entity_poly.pdbx_strand_id
1 'polypeptide(L)'
;ARPEQVKGVFAHTIDTGIEHGTVTVMIGKEGYEVTTYRIDGEYEDSRHPKEVQFTSQLLEDLKRRDFTINAMAYNPDRGIVDAFDGIGDLERKIIRCVGVPQERFDEDALRIMRAVRFSAQLGFEIDGPTKEAITEKVQQLENISAERIRVEMTKLLISKDSGQLREAVDTGMTAYFLPELDRMMTFEQKNPHHIYTVGEHSIVSVEIMNCFLRQKNAEAVESLTETTDRVGHDSLQERLGIIDDQ
;
A
#
# COMPACT_ATOMS: atom_id res chain seq x y z
N ALA A 1 6.01 -3.22 24.36
CA ALA A 1 5.12 -3.72 25.43
C ALA A 1 4.29 -4.86 24.89
N ARG A 2 3.96 -5.88 25.69
CA ARG A 2 3.06 -6.96 25.30
C ARG A 2 1.60 -6.47 25.38
N PRO A 3 0.66 -7.08 24.66
CA PRO A 3 -0.76 -6.68 24.66
C PRO A 3 -1.36 -6.51 26.08
N GLU A 4 -1.08 -7.44 27.00
CA GLU A 4 -1.58 -7.40 28.37
C GLU A 4 -1.03 -6.20 29.14
N GLN A 5 0.22 -5.81 28.88
CA GLN A 5 0.82 -4.64 29.52
C GLN A 5 0.18 -3.34 28.99
N VAL A 6 -0.10 -3.28 27.67
CA VAL A 6 -0.81 -2.15 27.06
C VAL A 6 -2.21 -2.01 27.65
N LYS A 7 -2.95 -3.11 27.74
CA LYS A 7 -4.30 -3.16 28.35
C LYS A 7 -4.29 -2.79 29.83
N GLY A 8 -3.20 -3.05 30.54
CA GLY A 8 -3.04 -2.66 31.95
C GLY A 8 -2.79 -1.16 32.16
N VAL A 9 -2.31 -0.45 31.13
CA VAL A 9 -2.00 1.00 31.20
C VAL A 9 -3.16 1.84 30.70
N PHE A 10 -3.88 1.39 29.67
CA PHE A 10 -4.95 2.14 29.01
C PHE A 10 -6.34 1.58 29.32
N ALA A 11 -7.26 2.47 29.73
CA ALA A 11 -8.62 2.06 30.13
C ALA A 11 -9.49 1.60 28.93
N HIS A 12 -9.25 2.14 27.73
CA HIS A 12 -10.03 1.82 26.54
C HIS A 12 -9.15 1.22 25.47
N THR A 13 -9.27 -0.10 25.27
CA THR A 13 -8.53 -0.84 24.26
C THR A 13 -9.45 -1.75 23.46
N ILE A 14 -9.12 -2.00 22.19
CA ILE A 14 -9.82 -2.93 21.30
C ILE A 14 -8.82 -3.99 20.84
N ASP A 15 -9.21 -5.26 20.94
CA ASP A 15 -8.37 -6.40 20.53
C ASP A 15 -8.45 -6.58 19.00
N THR A 16 -7.65 -5.79 18.28
CA THR A 16 -7.65 -5.76 16.80
C THR A 16 -6.76 -6.82 16.17
N GLY A 17 -5.90 -7.46 16.94
CA GLY A 17 -4.96 -8.48 16.46
C GLY A 17 -4.10 -9.03 17.58
N ILE A 18 -4.71 -9.41 18.69
CA ILE A 18 -4.01 -9.83 19.93
C ILE A 18 -3.11 -11.04 19.68
N GLU A 19 -3.53 -11.97 18.82
CA GLU A 19 -2.74 -13.15 18.42
C GLU A 19 -1.43 -12.79 17.72
N HIS A 20 -1.41 -11.60 17.09
CA HIS A 20 -0.22 -11.05 16.42
C HIS A 20 0.46 -9.95 17.22
N GLY A 21 0.05 -9.75 18.49
CA GLY A 21 0.63 -8.78 19.39
C GLY A 21 0.13 -7.35 19.21
N THR A 22 -1.00 -7.13 18.52
CA THR A 22 -1.56 -5.79 18.25
C THR A 22 -2.81 -5.53 19.09
N VAL A 23 -2.83 -4.33 19.71
CA VAL A 23 -3.98 -3.79 20.42
C VAL A 23 -4.20 -2.36 19.98
N THR A 24 -5.43 -1.96 19.73
CA THR A 24 -5.76 -0.55 19.46
C THR A 24 -6.11 0.14 20.76
N VAL A 25 -5.38 1.20 21.09
CA VAL A 25 -5.65 2.08 22.22
C VAL A 25 -6.55 3.22 21.76
N MET A 26 -7.66 3.44 22.42
CA MET A 26 -8.58 4.54 22.11
C MET A 26 -8.27 5.75 22.98
N ILE A 27 -7.93 6.87 22.34
CA ILE A 27 -7.75 8.19 23.00
C ILE A 27 -8.81 9.12 22.44
N GLY A 28 -9.84 9.37 23.23
CA GLY A 28 -11.04 10.08 22.74
C GLY A 28 -11.76 9.26 21.66
N LYS A 29 -11.80 9.78 20.43
CA LYS A 29 -12.39 9.10 19.25
C LYS A 29 -11.36 8.47 18.33
N GLU A 30 -10.08 8.66 18.60
CA GLU A 30 -8.98 8.17 17.76
C GLU A 30 -8.42 6.85 18.28
N GLY A 31 -8.13 5.93 17.36
CA GLY A 31 -7.54 4.63 17.64
C GLY A 31 -6.05 4.61 17.24
N TYR A 32 -5.20 4.22 18.19
CA TYR A 32 -3.76 4.07 17.99
C TYR A 32 -3.37 2.61 18.09
N GLU A 33 -2.85 2.03 17.03
CA GLU A 33 -2.38 0.66 17.03
C GLU A 33 -1.03 0.53 17.77
N VAL A 34 -1.00 -0.28 18.80
CA VAL A 34 0.19 -0.62 19.56
C VAL A 34 0.54 -2.08 19.29
N THR A 35 1.63 -2.30 18.58
CA THR A 35 2.09 -3.64 18.21
C THR A 35 3.37 -4.00 18.94
N THR A 36 3.43 -5.20 19.51
CA THR A 36 4.64 -5.78 20.09
C THR A 36 5.61 -6.16 18.96
N TYR A 37 6.89 -5.83 19.10
CA TYR A 37 7.91 -6.30 18.18
C TYR A 37 7.93 -7.82 18.15
N ARG A 38 8.03 -8.39 16.95
CA ARG A 38 7.98 -9.82 16.76
C ARG A 38 8.95 -10.30 15.69
N ILE A 39 9.28 -11.56 15.79
CA ILE A 39 9.94 -12.35 14.75
C ILE A 39 8.87 -13.31 14.24
N ASP A 40 8.64 -13.31 12.95
CA ASP A 40 7.74 -14.26 12.33
C ASP A 40 8.51 -15.56 12.06
N GLY A 41 7.94 -16.72 12.45
CA GLY A 41 8.50 -18.04 12.16
C GLY A 41 8.29 -18.44 10.71
N GLU A 42 8.45 -19.73 10.39
CA GLU A 42 8.13 -20.26 9.06
C GLU A 42 6.66 -20.01 8.72
N TYR A 43 6.41 -19.64 7.47
CA TYR A 43 5.06 -19.41 6.96
C TYR A 43 4.48 -20.72 6.40
N GLU A 44 3.23 -21.02 6.71
CA GLU A 44 2.59 -22.28 6.33
C GLU A 44 1.73 -22.14 5.06
N ASP A 45 1.12 -20.98 4.85
CA ASP A 45 0.13 -20.73 3.81
C ASP A 45 0.39 -19.42 3.02
N SER A 46 1.65 -18.98 2.91
CA SER A 46 2.03 -17.69 2.31
C SER A 46 1.34 -16.48 2.94
N ARG A 47 0.95 -16.58 4.23
CA ARG A 47 0.30 -15.50 4.96
C ARG A 47 0.58 -15.51 6.47
N HIS A 48 0.40 -16.67 7.10
CA HIS A 48 0.46 -16.78 8.55
C HIS A 48 1.74 -17.49 8.97
N PRO A 49 2.57 -16.85 9.82
CA PRO A 49 3.66 -17.57 10.46
C PRO A 49 3.09 -18.63 11.39
N LYS A 50 3.66 -19.83 11.35
CA LYS A 50 3.30 -20.94 12.26
C LYS A 50 3.39 -20.53 13.72
N GLU A 51 4.40 -19.74 14.03
CA GLU A 51 4.67 -19.23 15.37
C GLU A 51 5.08 -17.76 15.29
N VAL A 52 4.57 -16.97 16.21
CA VAL A 52 4.99 -15.58 16.41
C VAL A 52 5.79 -15.50 17.72
N GLN A 53 7.04 -15.10 17.63
CA GLN A 53 7.87 -14.87 18.82
C GLN A 53 8.01 -13.39 19.08
N PHE A 54 7.61 -12.94 20.26
CA PHE A 54 7.79 -11.55 20.65
C PHE A 54 9.25 -11.27 20.99
N THR A 55 9.76 -10.16 20.50
CA THR A 55 11.14 -9.71 20.73
C THR A 55 11.17 -8.30 21.29
N SER A 56 12.29 -7.93 21.91
CA SER A 56 12.60 -6.55 22.28
C SER A 56 13.48 -5.85 21.26
N GLN A 57 13.90 -6.54 20.21
CA GLN A 57 14.82 -6.03 19.20
C GLN A 57 14.03 -5.41 18.06
N LEU A 58 14.11 -4.08 17.92
CA LEU A 58 13.45 -3.33 16.85
C LEU A 58 13.89 -3.81 15.46
N LEU A 59 15.19 -4.10 15.28
CA LEU A 59 15.73 -4.50 13.98
C LEU A 59 15.07 -5.77 13.44
N GLU A 60 14.78 -6.75 14.30
CA GLU A 60 14.08 -7.98 13.88
C GLU A 60 12.65 -7.70 13.44
N ASP A 61 11.95 -6.78 14.11
CA ASP A 61 10.61 -6.36 13.68
C ASP A 61 10.64 -5.60 12.35
N LEU A 62 11.62 -4.75 12.12
CA LEU A 62 11.78 -4.04 10.87
C LEU A 62 12.15 -4.97 9.70
N LYS A 63 12.97 -5.98 9.94
CA LYS A 63 13.45 -6.94 8.94
C LYS A 63 12.33 -7.77 8.30
N ARG A 64 11.26 -8.08 9.03
CA ARG A 64 10.11 -8.86 8.51
C ARG A 64 9.13 -8.03 7.67
N ARG A 65 9.33 -6.71 7.56
CA ARG A 65 8.43 -5.83 6.82
C ARG A 65 8.59 -5.99 5.31
N ASP A 66 7.61 -5.49 4.57
CA ASP A 66 7.55 -5.63 3.11
C ASP A 66 8.63 -4.80 2.39
N PHE A 67 8.60 -3.47 2.55
CA PHE A 67 9.44 -2.55 1.80
C PHE A 67 10.25 -1.65 2.72
N THR A 68 11.43 -1.22 2.23
CA THR A 68 12.37 -0.36 2.98
C THR A 68 11.71 0.91 3.49
N ILE A 69 10.87 1.55 2.66
CA ILE A 69 10.13 2.77 3.00
C ILE A 69 9.13 2.57 4.15
N ASN A 70 8.75 1.33 4.45
CA ASN A 70 7.87 0.95 5.56
C ASN A 70 8.65 0.32 6.74
N ALA A 71 9.97 0.15 6.60
CA ALA A 71 10.83 -0.53 7.58
C ALA A 71 11.68 0.44 8.38
N MET A 72 11.10 1.55 8.78
CA MET A 72 11.68 2.58 9.62
C MET A 72 10.90 2.73 10.92
N ALA A 73 11.55 3.24 11.95
CA ALA A 73 10.91 3.59 13.21
C ALA A 73 11.38 4.97 13.70
N TYR A 74 10.50 5.67 14.40
CA TYR A 74 10.82 6.97 15.01
C TYR A 74 10.68 6.90 16.52
N ASN A 75 11.62 7.53 17.20
CA ASN A 75 11.53 7.75 18.64
C ASN A 75 12.03 9.19 18.94
N PRO A 76 11.32 9.98 19.79
CA PRO A 76 11.70 11.36 20.07
C PRO A 76 13.14 11.53 20.58
N ASP A 77 13.65 10.58 21.37
CA ASP A 77 14.98 10.66 21.96
C ASP A 77 16.11 10.26 21.02
N ARG A 78 15.80 9.38 20.04
CA ARG A 78 16.80 8.77 19.14
C ARG A 78 16.64 9.22 17.68
N GLY A 79 15.55 9.89 17.35
CA GLY A 79 15.21 10.22 15.97
C GLY A 79 14.73 9.03 15.17
N ILE A 80 14.98 9.07 13.86
CA ILE A 80 14.61 7.99 12.94
C ILE A 80 15.65 6.88 12.98
N VAL A 81 15.19 5.64 13.12
CA VAL A 81 15.99 4.41 12.95
C VAL A 81 15.64 3.84 11.58
N ASP A 82 16.61 3.92 10.68
CA ASP A 82 16.52 3.41 9.31
C ASP A 82 17.66 2.42 9.06
N ALA A 83 17.36 1.14 9.15
CA ALA A 83 18.36 0.08 9.02
C ALA A 83 18.45 -0.46 7.57
N PHE A 84 17.54 -0.09 6.69
CA PHE A 84 17.40 -0.63 5.34
C PHE A 84 17.42 0.42 4.24
N ASP A 85 17.89 1.64 4.56
CA ASP A 85 17.97 2.78 3.62
C ASP A 85 16.59 3.21 3.06
N GLY A 86 15.56 3.16 3.90
CA GLY A 86 14.21 3.57 3.52
C GLY A 86 14.10 5.06 3.23
N ILE A 87 14.87 5.92 3.95
CA ILE A 87 14.95 7.36 3.65
C ILE A 87 15.56 7.58 2.26
N GLY A 88 16.67 6.91 1.96
CA GLY A 88 17.29 7.00 0.64
C GLY A 88 16.35 6.51 -0.48
N ASP A 89 15.57 5.45 -0.25
CA ASP A 89 14.58 4.98 -1.22
C ASP A 89 13.39 5.94 -1.37
N LEU A 90 12.96 6.62 -0.31
CA LEU A 90 11.97 7.70 -0.43
C LEU A 90 12.49 8.86 -1.28
N GLU A 91 13.74 9.27 -1.09
CA GLU A 91 14.38 10.35 -1.87
C GLU A 91 14.53 9.96 -3.33
N ARG A 92 14.92 8.71 -3.60
CA ARG A 92 15.06 8.15 -4.96
C ARG A 92 13.73 7.79 -5.61
N LYS A 93 12.63 7.80 -4.82
CA LYS A 93 11.30 7.35 -5.25
C LYS A 93 11.28 5.89 -5.71
N ILE A 94 11.80 5.00 -4.89
CA ILE A 94 11.95 3.57 -5.19
C ILE A 94 11.13 2.74 -4.21
N ILE A 95 10.45 1.71 -4.72
CA ILE A 95 9.84 0.62 -3.96
C ILE A 95 10.79 -0.57 -4.00
N ARG A 96 11.41 -0.86 -2.86
CA ARG A 96 12.36 -1.96 -2.68
C ARG A 96 11.94 -2.85 -1.53
N CYS A 97 12.00 -4.16 -1.72
CA CYS A 97 11.79 -5.13 -0.63
C CYS A 97 12.89 -5.03 0.43
N VAL A 98 12.52 -5.31 1.68
CA VAL A 98 13.50 -5.49 2.76
C VAL A 98 14.21 -6.83 2.57
N GLY A 99 15.53 -6.83 2.46
CA GLY A 99 16.33 -8.05 2.29
C GLY A 99 16.16 -8.68 0.91
N VAL A 100 15.90 -9.99 0.85
CA VAL A 100 15.76 -10.76 -0.39
C VAL A 100 14.29 -10.73 -0.84
N PRO A 101 13.97 -10.17 -2.02
CA PRO A 101 12.58 -10.02 -2.46
C PRO A 101 11.81 -11.35 -2.54
N GLN A 102 12.46 -12.42 -3.02
CA GLN A 102 11.85 -13.74 -3.15
C GLN A 102 11.37 -14.26 -1.79
N GLU A 103 12.18 -14.11 -0.75
CA GLU A 103 11.82 -14.52 0.62
C GLU A 103 10.61 -13.72 1.12
N ARG A 104 10.59 -12.40 0.85
CA ARG A 104 9.46 -11.52 1.25
C ARG A 104 8.16 -11.93 0.59
N PHE A 105 8.20 -12.37 -0.67
CA PHE A 105 7.01 -12.84 -1.39
C PHE A 105 6.61 -14.26 -0.98
N ASP A 106 7.56 -15.13 -0.66
CA ASP A 106 7.27 -16.46 -0.12
C ASP A 106 6.58 -16.40 1.26
N GLU A 107 6.88 -15.37 2.08
CA GLU A 107 6.21 -15.13 3.37
C GLU A 107 4.75 -14.65 3.20
N ASP A 108 4.51 -13.69 2.32
CA ASP A 108 3.16 -13.19 2.02
C ASP A 108 3.11 -12.72 0.55
N ALA A 109 2.52 -13.56 -0.29
CA ALA A 109 2.41 -13.29 -1.73
C ALA A 109 1.58 -12.02 -2.04
N LEU A 110 0.72 -11.53 -1.11
CA LEU A 110 0.04 -10.25 -1.30
C LEU A 110 1.02 -9.08 -1.42
N ARG A 111 2.24 -9.21 -0.90
CA ARG A 111 3.28 -8.18 -1.05
C ARG A 111 3.61 -7.89 -2.51
N ILE A 112 3.39 -8.85 -3.42
CA ILE A 112 3.50 -8.65 -4.86
C ILE A 112 2.53 -7.56 -5.34
N MET A 113 1.25 -7.68 -5.01
CA MET A 113 0.26 -6.64 -5.34
C MET A 113 0.52 -5.33 -4.61
N ARG A 114 1.00 -5.42 -3.37
CA ARG A 114 1.35 -4.23 -2.58
C ARG A 114 2.48 -3.42 -3.22
N ALA A 115 3.49 -4.07 -3.83
CA ALA A 115 4.57 -3.38 -4.56
C ALA A 115 4.00 -2.50 -5.67
N VAL A 116 3.17 -3.07 -6.55
CA VAL A 116 2.53 -2.34 -7.66
C VAL A 116 1.59 -1.25 -7.14
N ARG A 117 0.81 -1.54 -6.11
CA ARG A 117 -0.07 -0.53 -5.50
C ARG A 117 0.71 0.63 -4.88
N PHE A 118 1.81 0.39 -4.15
CA PHE A 118 2.62 1.47 -3.58
C PHE A 118 3.30 2.29 -4.67
N SER A 119 3.80 1.64 -5.73
CA SER A 119 4.31 2.32 -6.91
C SER A 119 3.26 3.28 -7.48
N ALA A 120 2.03 2.83 -7.66
CA ALA A 120 0.92 3.63 -8.16
C ALA A 120 0.52 4.79 -7.22
N GLN A 121 0.44 4.53 -5.92
CA GLN A 121 0.01 5.53 -4.93
C GLN A 121 1.02 6.65 -4.72
N LEU A 122 2.31 6.30 -4.73
CA LEU A 122 3.41 7.22 -4.45
C LEU A 122 4.02 7.82 -5.72
N GLY A 123 3.80 7.21 -6.89
CA GLY A 123 4.48 7.54 -8.13
C GLY A 123 5.96 7.16 -8.06
N PHE A 124 6.27 6.00 -7.48
CA PHE A 124 7.61 5.48 -7.29
C PHE A 124 7.87 4.31 -8.24
N GLU A 125 9.11 4.13 -8.65
CA GLU A 125 9.52 2.98 -9.46
C GLU A 125 9.80 1.75 -8.59
N ILE A 126 9.48 0.56 -9.08
CA ILE A 126 9.86 -0.70 -8.44
C ILE A 126 11.30 -1.01 -8.84
N ASP A 127 12.19 -1.30 -7.88
CA ASP A 127 13.58 -1.62 -8.18
C ASP A 127 13.72 -2.94 -8.94
N GLY A 128 14.81 -3.08 -9.72
CA GLY A 128 15.03 -4.22 -10.61
C GLY A 128 14.89 -5.58 -9.91
N PRO A 129 15.62 -5.86 -8.82
CA PRO A 129 15.51 -7.12 -8.09
C PRO A 129 14.10 -7.42 -7.56
N THR A 130 13.37 -6.41 -7.08
CA THR A 130 11.99 -6.58 -6.62
C THR A 130 11.07 -6.90 -7.80
N LYS A 131 11.24 -6.24 -8.95
CA LYS A 131 10.46 -6.48 -10.17
C LYS A 131 10.71 -7.89 -10.75
N GLU A 132 11.95 -8.34 -10.79
CA GLU A 132 12.31 -9.70 -11.19
C GLU A 132 11.63 -10.74 -10.28
N ALA A 133 11.69 -10.54 -8.96
CA ALA A 133 11.04 -11.42 -8.01
C ALA A 133 9.51 -11.43 -8.14
N ILE A 134 8.88 -10.30 -8.48
CA ILE A 134 7.44 -10.25 -8.79
C ILE A 134 7.14 -11.23 -9.93
N THR A 135 7.84 -11.12 -11.05
CA THR A 135 7.62 -11.99 -12.21
C THR A 135 7.87 -13.47 -11.87
N GLU A 136 8.88 -13.77 -11.06
CA GLU A 136 9.21 -15.13 -10.64
C GLU A 136 8.14 -15.75 -9.73
N LYS A 137 7.56 -14.95 -8.82
CA LYS A 137 6.68 -15.41 -7.73
C LYS A 137 5.20 -15.11 -7.96
N VAL A 138 4.84 -14.47 -9.06
CA VAL A 138 3.48 -14.00 -9.35
C VAL A 138 2.41 -15.11 -9.27
N GLN A 139 2.74 -16.35 -9.61
CA GLN A 139 1.85 -17.50 -9.49
C GLN A 139 1.35 -17.76 -8.06
N GLN A 140 2.07 -17.31 -7.04
CA GLN A 140 1.65 -17.50 -5.65
C GLN A 140 0.39 -16.66 -5.30
N LEU A 141 -0.02 -15.73 -6.16
CA LEU A 141 -1.27 -14.99 -6.01
C LEU A 141 -2.51 -15.89 -6.05
N GLU A 142 -2.42 -17.09 -6.64
CA GLU A 142 -3.50 -18.08 -6.61
C GLU A 142 -3.90 -18.48 -5.18
N ASN A 143 -2.97 -18.38 -4.23
CA ASN A 143 -3.19 -18.75 -2.84
C ASN A 143 -3.79 -17.59 -2.00
N ILE A 144 -3.98 -16.40 -2.60
CA ILE A 144 -4.47 -15.23 -1.89
C ILE A 144 -5.99 -15.12 -2.04
N SER A 145 -6.68 -14.85 -0.93
CA SER A 145 -8.13 -14.71 -0.96
C SER A 145 -8.57 -13.52 -1.83
N ALA A 146 -9.70 -13.68 -2.53
CA ALA A 146 -10.25 -12.68 -3.42
C ALA A 146 -10.53 -11.34 -2.69
N GLU A 147 -10.88 -11.37 -1.39
CA GLU A 147 -11.11 -10.17 -0.59
C GLU A 147 -9.84 -9.34 -0.41
N ARG A 148 -8.70 -10.00 -0.14
CA ARG A 148 -7.40 -9.33 -0.01
C ARG A 148 -6.97 -8.72 -1.34
N ILE A 149 -7.08 -9.48 -2.43
CA ILE A 149 -6.81 -9.02 -3.79
C ILE A 149 -7.66 -7.80 -4.12
N ARG A 150 -8.98 -7.87 -3.88
CA ARG A 150 -9.92 -6.78 -4.13
C ARG A 150 -9.51 -5.49 -3.42
N VAL A 151 -9.08 -5.58 -2.17
CA VAL A 151 -8.66 -4.40 -1.39
C VAL A 151 -7.44 -3.72 -2.04
N GLU A 152 -6.42 -4.49 -2.42
CA GLU A 152 -5.23 -3.93 -3.05
C GLU A 152 -5.54 -3.40 -4.46
N MET A 153 -6.34 -4.13 -5.25
CA MET A 153 -6.77 -3.72 -6.58
C MET A 153 -7.60 -2.43 -6.55
N THR A 154 -8.54 -2.30 -5.60
CA THR A 154 -9.30 -1.06 -5.42
C THR A 154 -8.38 0.12 -5.16
N LYS A 155 -7.41 -0.03 -4.24
CA LYS A 155 -6.45 1.02 -3.92
C LYS A 155 -5.54 1.36 -5.11
N LEU A 156 -5.20 0.38 -5.96
CA LEU A 156 -4.45 0.58 -7.19
C LEU A 156 -5.25 1.43 -8.17
N LEU A 157 -6.50 1.06 -8.44
CA LEU A 157 -7.36 1.76 -9.42
C LEU A 157 -7.68 3.21 -9.03
N ILE A 158 -7.81 3.51 -7.75
CA ILE A 158 -8.06 4.88 -7.25
C ILE A 158 -6.77 5.65 -6.93
N SER A 159 -5.60 5.07 -7.20
CA SER A 159 -4.31 5.70 -6.92
C SER A 159 -4.02 6.89 -7.83
N LYS A 160 -2.95 7.62 -7.53
CA LYS A 160 -2.51 8.76 -8.36
C LYS A 160 -2.07 8.34 -9.76
N ASP A 161 -1.51 7.18 -9.89
CA ASP A 161 -1.00 6.63 -11.14
C ASP A 161 -1.63 5.26 -11.40
N SER A 162 -2.82 5.26 -11.99
CA SER A 162 -3.48 4.02 -12.42
C SER A 162 -2.79 3.35 -13.62
N GLY A 163 -1.84 4.02 -14.26
CA GLY A 163 -0.98 3.45 -15.31
C GLY A 163 -0.17 2.24 -14.81
N GLN A 164 0.00 2.11 -13.49
CA GLN A 164 0.57 0.92 -12.87
C GLN A 164 -0.30 -0.35 -13.01
N LEU A 165 -1.54 -0.24 -13.51
CA LEU A 165 -2.31 -1.41 -13.96
C LEU A 165 -1.62 -2.10 -15.14
N ARG A 166 -0.90 -1.34 -15.97
CA ARG A 166 -0.03 -1.86 -17.03
C ARG A 166 1.10 -2.70 -16.47
N GLU A 167 1.74 -2.27 -15.39
CA GLU A 167 2.77 -3.04 -14.68
C GLU A 167 2.21 -4.38 -14.19
N ALA A 168 0.97 -4.42 -13.71
CA ALA A 168 0.31 -5.67 -13.31
C ALA A 168 0.07 -6.62 -14.50
N VAL A 169 -0.19 -6.09 -15.69
CA VAL A 169 -0.28 -6.88 -16.93
C VAL A 169 1.10 -7.39 -17.35
N ASP A 170 2.09 -6.49 -17.41
CA ASP A 170 3.44 -6.79 -17.91
C ASP A 170 4.16 -7.84 -17.04
N THR A 171 3.88 -7.86 -15.75
CA THR A 171 4.39 -8.88 -14.82
C THR A 171 3.59 -10.18 -14.84
N GLY A 172 2.52 -10.30 -15.64
CA GLY A 172 1.63 -11.46 -15.71
C GLY A 172 0.70 -11.63 -14.50
N MET A 173 0.66 -10.64 -13.61
CA MET A 173 -0.12 -10.67 -12.37
C MET A 173 -1.62 -10.82 -12.63
N THR A 174 -2.13 -10.16 -13.67
CA THR A 174 -3.55 -10.15 -14.03
C THR A 174 -4.09 -11.52 -14.39
N ALA A 175 -3.27 -12.43 -14.90
CA ALA A 175 -3.68 -13.80 -15.22
C ALA A 175 -4.25 -14.55 -14.00
N TYR A 176 -3.83 -14.19 -12.78
CA TYR A 176 -4.19 -14.89 -11.55
C TYR A 176 -5.42 -14.32 -10.83
N PHE A 177 -5.81 -13.10 -11.10
CA PHE A 177 -6.96 -12.49 -10.43
C PHE A 177 -7.93 -11.75 -11.37
N LEU A 178 -7.52 -11.46 -12.61
CA LEU A 178 -8.33 -10.78 -13.63
C LEU A 178 -8.05 -11.37 -15.02
N PRO A 179 -8.24 -12.70 -15.20
CA PRO A 179 -7.88 -13.39 -16.43
C PRO A 179 -8.67 -12.90 -17.66
N GLU A 180 -9.79 -12.22 -17.45
CA GLU A 180 -10.53 -11.57 -18.53
C GLU A 180 -9.72 -10.45 -19.16
N LEU A 181 -9.10 -9.59 -18.34
CA LEU A 181 -8.24 -8.52 -18.84
C LEU A 181 -7.03 -9.09 -19.58
N ASP A 182 -6.38 -10.10 -19.01
CA ASP A 182 -5.25 -10.76 -19.63
C ASP A 182 -5.60 -11.29 -21.04
N ARG A 183 -6.73 -11.96 -21.19
CA ARG A 183 -7.24 -12.40 -22.52
C ARG A 183 -7.56 -11.23 -23.45
N MET A 184 -8.09 -10.14 -22.92
CA MET A 184 -8.43 -8.94 -23.71
C MET A 184 -7.18 -8.24 -24.24
N MET A 185 -6.01 -8.37 -23.59
CA MET A 185 -4.75 -7.77 -24.06
C MET A 185 -4.30 -8.29 -25.43
N THR A 186 -4.66 -9.53 -25.76
CA THR A 186 -4.32 -10.16 -27.06
C THR A 186 -5.49 -10.15 -28.05
N PHE A 187 -6.66 -9.64 -27.65
CA PHE A 187 -7.86 -9.65 -28.49
C PHE A 187 -7.88 -8.44 -29.42
N GLU A 188 -7.60 -8.70 -30.71
CA GLU A 188 -7.63 -7.68 -31.75
C GLU A 188 -9.06 -7.38 -32.20
N GLN A 189 -9.40 -6.11 -32.35
CA GLN A 189 -10.65 -5.67 -32.92
C GLN A 189 -10.53 -5.57 -34.44
N LYS A 190 -11.31 -6.34 -35.20
CA LYS A 190 -11.34 -6.30 -36.67
C LYS A 190 -12.08 -5.06 -37.19
N ASN A 191 -11.85 -3.92 -36.63
CA ASN A 191 -12.46 -2.65 -37.02
C ASN A 191 -11.35 -1.62 -37.28
N PRO A 192 -11.30 -1.00 -38.48
CA PRO A 192 -10.23 -0.05 -38.83
C PRO A 192 -10.22 1.23 -37.95
N HIS A 193 -11.28 1.47 -37.19
CA HIS A 193 -11.32 2.62 -36.26
C HIS A 193 -10.72 2.34 -34.89
N HIS A 194 -10.35 1.08 -34.59
CA HIS A 194 -9.73 0.69 -33.33
C HIS A 194 -8.26 0.36 -33.55
N ILE A 195 -7.38 1.18 -32.94
CA ILE A 195 -5.92 1.02 -33.03
C ILE A 195 -5.35 0.18 -31.86
N TYR A 196 -6.16 -0.07 -30.83
CA TYR A 196 -5.79 -0.82 -29.64
C TYR A 196 -6.50 -2.18 -29.60
N THR A 197 -5.89 -3.16 -28.93
CA THR A 197 -6.61 -4.34 -28.46
C THR A 197 -7.73 -3.96 -27.49
N VAL A 198 -8.65 -4.87 -27.18
CA VAL A 198 -9.73 -4.58 -26.22
C VAL A 198 -9.16 -4.28 -24.83
N GLY A 199 -8.13 -5.02 -24.40
CA GLY A 199 -7.47 -4.82 -23.12
C GLY A 199 -6.73 -3.50 -23.03
N GLU A 200 -5.93 -3.17 -24.07
CA GLU A 200 -5.21 -1.91 -24.15
C GLU A 200 -6.18 -0.71 -24.10
N HIS A 201 -7.28 -0.78 -24.85
CA HIS A 201 -8.33 0.24 -24.81
C HIS A 201 -8.92 0.40 -23.42
N SER A 202 -9.14 -0.71 -22.70
CA SER A 202 -9.67 -0.69 -21.34
C SER A 202 -8.71 -0.01 -20.36
N ILE A 203 -7.41 -0.32 -20.43
CA ILE A 203 -6.39 0.32 -19.59
C ILE A 203 -6.31 1.82 -19.86
N VAL A 204 -6.21 2.22 -21.13
CA VAL A 204 -6.18 3.64 -21.52
C VAL A 204 -7.44 4.37 -21.06
N SER A 205 -8.61 3.72 -21.11
CA SER A 205 -9.86 4.32 -20.60
C SER A 205 -9.81 4.60 -19.09
N VAL A 206 -9.21 3.70 -18.31
CA VAL A 206 -9.02 3.90 -16.86
C VAL A 206 -8.03 5.04 -16.58
N GLU A 207 -6.93 5.10 -17.33
CA GLU A 207 -5.92 6.17 -17.22
C GLU A 207 -6.53 7.55 -17.52
N ILE A 208 -7.28 7.66 -18.62
CA ILE A 208 -7.97 8.90 -19.00
C ILE A 208 -9.01 9.31 -17.95
N MET A 209 -9.81 8.36 -17.46
CA MET A 209 -10.82 8.65 -16.43
C MET A 209 -10.18 9.17 -15.15
N ASN A 210 -9.09 8.58 -14.71
CA ASN A 210 -8.33 9.05 -13.55
C ASN A 210 -7.77 10.46 -13.75
N CYS A 211 -7.20 10.74 -14.92
CA CYS A 211 -6.72 12.07 -15.27
C CYS A 211 -7.84 13.11 -15.21
N PHE A 212 -9.00 12.79 -15.80
CA PHE A 212 -10.17 13.66 -15.82
C PHE A 212 -10.73 13.94 -14.42
N LEU A 213 -10.86 12.93 -13.57
CA LEU A 213 -11.34 13.08 -12.20
C LEU A 213 -10.41 13.95 -11.34
N ARG A 214 -9.11 13.90 -11.60
CA ARG A 214 -8.14 14.76 -10.92
C ARG A 214 -8.22 16.21 -11.36
N GLN A 215 -8.36 16.46 -12.66
CA GLN A 215 -8.53 17.81 -13.16
C GLN A 215 -9.77 18.46 -12.55
N LYS A 216 -10.90 17.76 -12.52
CA LYS A 216 -12.12 18.24 -11.86
C LYS A 216 -11.95 18.52 -10.37
N ASN A 217 -11.20 17.68 -9.65
CA ASN A 217 -10.90 17.90 -8.25
C ASN A 217 -9.96 19.11 -8.04
N ALA A 218 -8.98 19.30 -8.90
CA ALA A 218 -8.09 20.45 -8.86
C ALA A 218 -8.86 21.75 -9.16
N GLU A 219 -9.70 21.77 -10.21
CA GLU A 219 -10.57 22.91 -10.54
C GLU A 219 -11.58 23.20 -9.43
N ALA A 220 -12.13 22.18 -8.77
CA ALA A 220 -13.02 22.34 -7.63
C ALA A 220 -12.29 22.95 -6.42
N VAL A 221 -11.07 22.52 -6.13
CA VAL A 221 -10.22 23.11 -5.07
C VAL A 221 -9.82 24.54 -5.42
N GLU A 222 -9.43 24.82 -6.67
CA GLU A 222 -9.09 26.16 -7.13
C GLU A 222 -10.29 27.11 -7.04
N SER A 223 -11.47 26.66 -7.45
CA SER A 223 -12.72 27.45 -7.35
C SER A 223 -13.12 27.73 -5.90
N LEU A 224 -12.83 26.79 -4.99
CA LEU A 224 -13.03 26.98 -3.54
C LEU A 224 -12.03 27.98 -2.96
N THR A 225 -10.76 27.92 -3.37
CA THR A 225 -9.73 28.89 -2.94
C THR A 225 -9.99 30.29 -3.48
N GLU A 226 -10.39 30.45 -4.74
CA GLU A 226 -10.77 31.77 -5.31
C GLU A 226 -12.03 32.35 -4.62
N THR A 227 -12.93 31.50 -4.15
CA THR A 227 -14.11 31.95 -3.40
C THR A 227 -13.74 32.38 -1.98
N THR A 228 -12.65 31.84 -1.41
CA THR A 228 -12.13 32.18 -0.08
C THR A 228 -11.43 33.52 -0.05
N ASP A 229 -10.71 33.88 -1.09
CA ASP A 229 -10.06 35.21 -1.19
C ASP A 229 -11.09 36.33 -1.24
N ARG A 230 -12.36 36.03 -1.58
CA ARG A 230 -13.49 36.98 -1.56
C ARG A 230 -14.30 36.99 -0.27
N VAL A 231 -14.19 35.98 0.56
CA VAL A 231 -14.91 35.85 1.85
C VAL A 231 -13.86 35.50 2.90
N GLY A 232 -13.49 36.46 3.70
CA GLY A 232 -12.37 36.42 4.66
C GLY A 232 -12.10 35.06 5.32
N HIS A 233 -10.83 34.81 5.58
CA HIS A 233 -10.20 33.56 6.03
C HIS A 233 -10.93 32.82 7.16
N ASP A 234 -11.62 33.56 8.05
CA ASP A 234 -12.24 33.00 9.26
C ASP A 234 -13.53 32.17 9.00
N SER A 235 -14.21 32.38 7.89
CA SER A 235 -15.49 31.69 7.63
C SER A 235 -15.35 30.29 7.03
N LEU A 236 -14.20 29.92 6.55
CA LEU A 236 -13.96 28.62 5.90
C LEU A 236 -13.40 27.57 6.85
N GLN A 237 -12.58 27.95 7.80
CA GLN A 237 -12.14 27.05 8.86
C GLN A 237 -13.34 26.55 9.66
N GLU A 238 -14.31 27.42 9.91
CA GLU A 238 -15.57 27.06 10.59
C GLU A 238 -16.49 26.15 9.75
N ARG A 239 -16.52 26.32 8.42
CA ARG A 239 -17.36 25.53 7.50
C ARG A 239 -16.80 24.18 7.11
N LEU A 240 -15.48 24.03 7.09
CA LEU A 240 -14.78 22.79 6.73
C LEU A 240 -14.38 21.94 7.95
N GLY A 241 -14.57 22.44 9.18
CA GLY A 241 -14.21 21.74 10.40
C GLY A 241 -12.72 21.47 10.53
N ILE A 242 -11.88 22.31 9.89
CA ILE A 242 -10.44 22.21 10.01
C ILE A 242 -10.05 22.86 11.33
N ILE A 243 -9.68 22.04 12.28
CA ILE A 243 -9.08 22.50 13.55
C ILE A 243 -7.58 22.57 13.29
N ASP A 244 -7.00 23.76 13.41
CA ASP A 244 -5.54 23.93 13.48
C ASP A 244 -5.05 23.26 14.76
N ASP A 245 -4.40 22.11 14.64
CA ASP A 245 -3.59 21.53 15.70
C ASP A 245 -2.29 22.33 15.82
N GLN A 246 -2.19 23.09 16.89
CA GLN A 246 -0.94 23.67 17.38
C GLN A 246 -0.11 22.61 18.10
#